data_faab2c089c09c79c27b5b3a449ac1506
#
_entry.id   faab2c089c09c79c27b5b3a449ac1506
#
_cell.length_a   1.000
_cell.length_b   1.000
_cell.length_c   1.000
_cell.angle_alpha   90.00
_cell.angle_beta   90.00
_cell.angle_gamma   90.00
#
_symmetry.space_group_name_H-M   'P 1'
#
loop_
_entity.id
_entity.type
_entity.pdbx_description
1 polymer ?
#
loop_
_entity_poly.entity_id
_entity_poly.type
_entity_poly.pdbx_seq_one_letter_code
_entity_poly.pdbx_strand_id
1 'polypeptide(L)'
;MEELRTFLESHRTSDKQLTKFISLAGGKYDISLEDKDLFYSLYGKAAPFFTEKSYIPLVYKVPNISLQPLMIDIDLRTIENPLIDSIAHAKFCQCLAIELARLTNASDISYFIVTKDNPYKKKYNDKICFASGCHIYFMLVRIPLSLAKHMLDYGVSRCLEYYNQYNPINEPSEIVDSRIPKRSNGLCLIASFKGPESGGQYQIRIIGKTFADGRVEEQFVQKDEFFENLPQNIEKLGLTIRKFFPRL
;
A
#
# COMPACT_ATOMS: atom_id res chain seq x y z
N MET A 1 1.43 -13.23 -18.43
CA MET A 1 0.11 -13.45 -17.78
C MET A 1 -0.14 -14.93 -17.51
N GLU A 2 0.00 -15.80 -18.53
CA GLU A 2 -0.27 -17.23 -18.39
C GLU A 2 0.63 -17.91 -17.36
N GLU A 3 1.93 -17.70 -17.43
CA GLU A 3 2.89 -18.25 -16.47
C GLU A 3 2.55 -17.88 -15.01
N LEU A 4 2.16 -16.61 -14.77
CA LEU A 4 1.75 -16.16 -13.42
C LEU A 4 0.47 -16.87 -12.97
N ARG A 5 -0.51 -17.08 -13.87
CA ARG A 5 -1.74 -17.80 -13.54
C ARG A 5 -1.46 -19.26 -13.21
N THR A 6 -0.66 -19.93 -14.02
CA THR A 6 -0.24 -21.32 -13.79
C THR A 6 0.47 -21.46 -12.45
N PHE A 7 1.40 -20.55 -12.15
CA PHE A 7 2.08 -20.50 -10.88
C PHE A 7 1.09 -20.32 -9.71
N LEU A 8 0.17 -19.38 -9.79
CA LEU A 8 -0.83 -19.15 -8.74
C LEU A 8 -1.73 -20.36 -8.52
N GLU A 9 -2.19 -21.01 -9.59
CA GLU A 9 -3.03 -22.22 -9.46
C GLU A 9 -2.28 -23.38 -8.77
N SER A 10 -0.98 -23.55 -9.02
CA SER A 10 -0.17 -24.57 -8.32
C SER A 10 0.03 -24.28 -6.82
N HIS A 11 -0.15 -23.01 -6.40
CA HIS A 11 -0.04 -22.58 -4.99
C HIS A 11 -1.40 -22.32 -4.34
N ARG A 12 -2.50 -22.77 -4.97
CA ARG A 12 -3.84 -22.56 -4.45
C ARG A 12 -4.06 -23.35 -3.15
N THR A 13 -4.66 -22.70 -2.16
CA THR A 13 -4.97 -23.34 -0.87
C THR A 13 -6.38 -23.02 -0.41
N SER A 14 -7.01 -23.97 0.26
CA SER A 14 -8.25 -23.74 1.02
C SER A 14 -7.98 -23.39 2.48
N ASP A 15 -6.77 -23.65 2.98
CA ASP A 15 -6.39 -23.40 4.36
C ASP A 15 -6.23 -21.89 4.62
N LYS A 16 -7.02 -21.39 5.58
CA LYS A 16 -6.97 -19.98 5.98
C LYS A 16 -5.69 -19.62 6.73
N GLN A 17 -5.06 -20.57 7.41
CA GLN A 17 -3.84 -20.33 8.19
C GLN A 17 -2.62 -20.22 7.27
N LEU A 18 -2.58 -21.04 6.22
CA LEU A 18 -1.51 -21.01 5.22
C LEU A 18 -1.64 -19.87 4.20
N THR A 19 -2.83 -19.26 4.11
CA THR A 19 -3.08 -18.21 3.10
C THR A 19 -2.20 -16.98 3.32
N LYS A 20 -1.33 -16.67 2.37
CA LYS A 20 -0.47 -15.47 2.34
C LYS A 20 -0.95 -14.42 1.34
N PHE A 21 -1.55 -14.85 0.24
CA PHE A 21 -2.13 -13.97 -0.77
C PHE A 21 -3.58 -14.34 -1.06
N ILE A 22 -4.39 -13.35 -1.34
CA ILE A 22 -5.80 -13.51 -1.70
C ILE A 22 -6.04 -12.75 -2.99
N SER A 23 -6.70 -13.36 -3.97
CA SER A 23 -7.22 -12.65 -5.12
C SER A 23 -8.62 -12.13 -4.83
N LEU A 24 -8.87 -10.85 -5.10
CA LEU A 24 -10.22 -10.27 -5.01
C LEU A 24 -11.18 -10.82 -6.08
N ALA A 25 -10.64 -11.43 -7.15
CA ALA A 25 -11.42 -12.17 -8.15
C ALA A 25 -11.68 -13.64 -7.77
N GLY A 26 -11.27 -14.05 -6.57
CA GLY A 26 -11.37 -15.43 -6.06
C GLY A 26 -10.03 -16.17 -6.11
N GLY A 27 -9.76 -16.93 -5.05
CA GLY A 27 -8.53 -17.69 -4.85
C GLY A 27 -7.75 -17.25 -3.63
N LYS A 28 -7.13 -18.22 -2.99
CA LYS A 28 -6.22 -18.06 -1.86
C LYS A 28 -4.95 -18.83 -2.18
N TYR A 29 -3.81 -18.24 -1.88
CA TYR A 29 -2.53 -18.78 -2.28
C TYR A 29 -1.57 -18.83 -1.11
N ASP A 30 -0.90 -19.98 -0.95
CA ASP A 30 0.22 -20.17 -0.05
C ASP A 30 1.51 -20.22 -0.87
N ILE A 31 2.21 -19.10 -0.95
CA ILE A 31 3.47 -18.99 -1.67
C ILE A 31 4.58 -19.11 -0.64
N SER A 32 5.37 -20.19 -0.74
CA SER A 32 6.48 -20.47 0.16
C SER A 32 7.56 -19.38 0.09
N LEU A 33 8.49 -19.37 1.04
CA LEU A 33 9.64 -18.47 0.99
C LEU A 33 10.55 -18.74 -0.19
N GLU A 34 10.69 -20.01 -0.56
CA GLU A 34 11.53 -20.45 -1.67
C GLU A 34 10.96 -20.01 -3.02
N ASP A 35 9.61 -20.01 -3.13
CA ASP A 35 8.90 -19.64 -4.35
C ASP A 35 8.64 -18.14 -4.51
N LYS A 36 8.89 -17.35 -3.46
CA LYS A 36 8.62 -15.90 -3.50
C LYS A 36 9.37 -15.16 -4.61
N ASP A 37 10.59 -15.57 -4.88
CA ASP A 37 11.42 -14.93 -5.90
C ASP A 37 10.88 -15.16 -7.28
N LEU A 38 10.50 -16.41 -7.56
CA LEU A 38 9.84 -16.76 -8.80
C LEU A 38 8.50 -16.02 -8.92
N PHE A 39 7.70 -15.99 -7.84
CA PHE A 39 6.44 -15.25 -7.81
C PHE A 39 6.64 -13.78 -8.18
N TYR A 40 7.56 -13.06 -7.52
CA TYR A 40 7.78 -11.64 -7.79
C TYR A 40 8.34 -11.40 -9.19
N SER A 41 9.19 -12.29 -9.70
CA SER A 41 9.67 -12.23 -11.08
C SER A 41 8.51 -12.36 -12.06
N LEU A 42 7.65 -13.37 -11.89
CA LEU A 42 6.48 -13.60 -12.75
C LEU A 42 5.46 -12.46 -12.64
N TYR A 43 5.22 -11.96 -11.42
CA TYR A 43 4.34 -10.83 -11.18
C TYR A 43 4.85 -9.55 -11.85
N GLY A 44 6.15 -9.24 -11.70
CA GLY A 44 6.78 -8.09 -12.32
C GLY A 44 6.73 -8.11 -13.84
N LYS A 45 6.93 -9.26 -14.45
CA LYS A 45 6.78 -9.45 -15.90
C LYS A 45 5.33 -9.29 -16.38
N ALA A 46 4.36 -9.70 -15.57
CA ALA A 46 2.94 -9.66 -15.94
C ALA A 46 2.29 -8.29 -15.69
N ALA A 47 2.68 -7.60 -14.63
CA ALA A 47 2.01 -6.39 -14.15
C ALA A 47 1.95 -5.22 -15.15
N PRO A 48 2.97 -4.93 -15.99
CA PRO A 48 2.87 -3.92 -17.04
C PRO A 48 1.75 -4.16 -18.07
N PHE A 49 1.34 -5.40 -18.23
CA PHE A 49 0.29 -5.80 -19.18
C PHE A 49 -1.09 -5.94 -18.52
N PHE A 50 -1.23 -5.60 -17.24
CA PHE A 50 -2.53 -5.57 -16.59
C PHE A 50 -3.37 -4.43 -17.15
N THR A 51 -4.63 -4.73 -17.44
CA THR A 51 -5.64 -3.79 -17.86
C THR A 51 -6.87 -3.94 -16.98
N GLU A 52 -7.81 -3.01 -17.04
CA GLU A 52 -9.08 -3.12 -16.30
C GLU A 52 -9.89 -4.38 -16.60
N LYS A 53 -9.68 -4.97 -17.78
CA LYS A 53 -10.35 -6.20 -18.22
C LYS A 53 -9.53 -7.47 -18.00
N SER A 54 -8.22 -7.33 -17.80
CA SER A 54 -7.29 -8.46 -17.65
C SER A 54 -6.23 -8.15 -16.63
N TYR A 55 -6.48 -8.48 -15.38
CA TYR A 55 -5.60 -8.25 -14.24
C TYR A 55 -5.74 -9.38 -13.21
N ILE A 56 -4.81 -9.42 -12.27
CA ILE A 56 -4.88 -10.33 -11.11
C ILE A 56 -4.85 -9.47 -9.85
N PRO A 57 -6.01 -9.27 -9.20
CA PRO A 57 -6.12 -8.38 -8.04
C PRO A 57 -5.64 -9.08 -6.78
N LEU A 58 -4.32 -9.15 -6.59
CA LEU A 58 -3.73 -9.79 -5.43
C LEU A 58 -3.65 -8.83 -4.24
N VAL A 59 -4.00 -9.35 -3.08
CA VAL A 59 -3.88 -8.71 -1.78
C VAL A 59 -2.94 -9.55 -0.94
N TYR A 60 -1.90 -8.95 -0.41
CA TYR A 60 -1.04 -9.59 0.57
C TYR A 60 -1.70 -9.57 1.95
N LYS A 61 -1.82 -10.73 2.58
CA LYS A 61 -2.33 -10.85 3.93
C LYS A 61 -1.20 -10.57 4.93
N VAL A 62 -1.36 -9.54 5.75
CA VAL A 62 -0.38 -9.22 6.80
C VAL A 62 -0.40 -10.34 7.85
N PRO A 63 0.73 -10.98 8.14
CA PRO A 63 0.79 -12.03 9.15
C PRO A 63 0.59 -11.43 10.55
N ASN A 64 -0.09 -12.18 11.41
CA ASN A 64 -0.22 -11.81 12.83
C ASN A 64 1.06 -12.24 13.58
N ILE A 65 2.04 -11.35 13.60
CA ILE A 65 3.34 -11.57 14.25
C ILE A 65 3.62 -10.46 15.26
N SER A 66 4.48 -10.75 16.22
CA SER A 66 4.82 -9.82 17.31
C SER A 66 5.41 -8.49 16.84
N LEU A 67 6.19 -8.53 15.76
CA LEU A 67 6.73 -7.35 15.08
C LEU A 67 6.25 -7.34 13.63
N GLN A 68 5.50 -6.33 13.24
CA GLN A 68 4.92 -6.20 11.91
C GLN A 68 5.43 -4.96 11.18
N PRO A 69 5.46 -4.95 9.84
CA PRO A 69 5.74 -3.75 9.08
C PRO A 69 4.62 -2.72 9.31
N LEU A 70 4.99 -1.45 9.38
CA LEU A 70 4.01 -0.37 9.43
C LEU A 70 3.58 -0.01 8.02
N MET A 71 2.28 -0.11 7.79
CA MET A 71 1.61 0.32 6.57
C MET A 71 0.37 1.12 6.97
N ILE A 72 0.10 2.19 6.23
CA ILE A 72 -1.06 3.04 6.47
C ILE A 72 -1.83 3.18 5.18
N ASP A 73 -3.14 2.97 5.24
CA ASP A 73 -4.08 3.16 4.15
C ASP A 73 -4.85 4.46 4.37
N ILE A 74 -4.81 5.34 3.37
CA ILE A 74 -5.54 6.59 3.34
C ILE A 74 -6.66 6.46 2.32
N ASP A 75 -7.91 6.62 2.76
CA ASP A 75 -9.12 6.52 1.93
C ASP A 75 -9.94 7.83 2.05
N LEU A 76 -9.67 8.78 1.17
CA LEU A 76 -10.41 10.05 1.11
C LEU A 76 -11.68 9.88 0.27
N ARG A 77 -12.77 10.45 0.75
CA ARG A 77 -14.07 10.53 0.05
C ARG A 77 -14.53 11.96 -0.03
N THR A 78 -14.86 12.42 -1.22
CA THR A 78 -15.24 13.81 -1.50
C THR A 78 -16.44 13.84 -2.43
N ILE A 79 -17.22 14.91 -2.39
CA ILE A 79 -18.36 15.09 -3.31
C ILE A 79 -17.87 15.49 -4.70
N GLU A 80 -16.93 16.41 -4.76
CA GLU A 80 -16.31 16.82 -6.00
C GLU A 80 -15.11 15.92 -6.33
N ASN A 81 -14.76 15.85 -7.62
CA ASN A 81 -13.60 15.08 -8.08
C ASN A 81 -12.30 15.86 -7.76
N PRO A 82 -11.64 15.60 -6.63
CA PRO A 82 -10.43 16.32 -6.29
C PRO A 82 -9.23 15.70 -7.03
N LEU A 83 -8.43 16.53 -7.62
CA LEU A 83 -7.04 16.17 -7.88
C LEU A 83 -6.27 16.29 -6.56
N ILE A 84 -6.17 15.17 -5.83
CA ILE A 84 -5.38 15.16 -4.60
C ILE A 84 -3.92 15.22 -5.00
N ASP A 85 -3.28 16.31 -4.60
CA ASP A 85 -1.87 16.53 -4.85
C ASP A 85 -1.03 15.49 -4.10
N SER A 86 -0.10 14.88 -4.80
CA SER A 86 0.90 13.99 -4.19
C SER A 86 1.68 14.66 -3.06
N ILE A 87 1.79 16.00 -3.07
CA ILE A 87 2.42 16.80 -2.02
C ILE A 87 1.66 16.67 -0.69
N ALA A 88 0.33 16.59 -0.69
CA ALA A 88 -0.45 16.39 0.54
C ALA A 88 -0.14 15.03 1.17
N HIS A 89 -0.07 13.99 0.35
CA HIS A 89 0.33 12.65 0.80
C HIS A 89 1.77 12.64 1.33
N ALA A 90 2.69 13.32 0.64
CA ALA A 90 4.08 13.45 1.07
C ALA A 90 4.20 14.11 2.43
N LYS A 91 3.61 15.29 2.63
CA LYS A 91 3.62 16.03 3.90
C LYS A 91 3.01 15.25 5.04
N PHE A 92 1.89 14.55 4.80
CA PHE A 92 1.30 13.69 5.82
C PHE A 92 2.22 12.52 6.17
N CYS A 93 2.84 11.87 5.18
CA CYS A 93 3.81 10.80 5.41
C CYS A 93 5.04 11.28 6.19
N GLN A 94 5.57 12.47 5.86
CA GLN A 94 6.69 13.09 6.59
C GLN A 94 6.35 13.32 8.07
N CYS A 95 5.14 13.83 8.35
CA CYS A 95 4.65 13.99 9.71
C CYS A 95 4.65 12.66 10.49
N LEU A 96 4.15 11.61 9.88
CA LEU A 96 4.17 10.26 10.48
C LEU A 96 5.58 9.71 10.62
N ALA A 97 6.47 9.94 9.65
CA ALA A 97 7.85 9.48 9.68
C ALA A 97 8.65 10.14 10.81
N ILE A 98 8.45 11.44 11.06
CA ILE A 98 9.09 12.17 12.18
C ILE A 98 8.64 11.57 13.53
N GLU A 99 7.35 11.36 13.72
CA GLU A 99 6.84 10.74 14.95
C GLU A 99 7.36 9.32 15.15
N LEU A 100 7.40 8.53 14.07
CA LEU A 100 7.93 7.19 14.10
C LEU A 100 9.42 7.16 14.42
N ALA A 101 10.23 8.07 13.86
CA ALA A 101 11.64 8.22 14.17
C ALA A 101 11.85 8.55 15.67
N ARG A 102 11.05 9.48 16.19
CA ARG A 102 11.06 9.87 17.60
C ARG A 102 10.76 8.68 18.52
N LEU A 103 9.73 7.89 18.20
CA LEU A 103 9.29 6.77 19.03
C LEU A 103 10.22 5.54 18.95
N THR A 104 10.91 5.38 17.84
CA THR A 104 11.86 4.27 17.63
C THR A 104 13.31 4.65 17.87
N ASN A 105 13.59 5.91 18.17
CA ASN A 105 14.94 6.48 18.28
C ASN A 105 15.79 6.21 17.00
N ALA A 106 15.12 6.25 15.85
CA ALA A 106 15.78 6.10 14.55
C ALA A 106 16.30 7.44 14.03
N SER A 107 17.45 7.46 13.38
CA SER A 107 18.02 8.65 12.75
C SER A 107 17.21 9.12 11.54
N ASP A 108 16.61 8.18 10.84
CA ASP A 108 15.78 8.42 9.66
C ASP A 108 14.75 7.30 9.45
N ILE A 109 13.70 7.62 8.70
CA ILE A 109 12.65 6.69 8.28
C ILE A 109 12.50 6.78 6.76
N SER A 110 12.75 5.68 6.08
CA SER A 110 12.50 5.55 4.65
C SER A 110 11.08 5.04 4.39
N TYR A 111 10.47 5.53 3.31
CA TYR A 111 9.11 5.18 2.93
C TYR A 111 8.89 5.22 1.42
N PHE A 112 7.79 4.63 0.99
CA PHE A 112 7.23 4.91 -0.31
C PHE A 112 5.71 5.08 -0.24
N ILE A 113 5.19 5.92 -1.12
CA ILE A 113 3.78 6.23 -1.24
C ILE A 113 3.27 5.69 -2.56
N VAL A 114 2.23 4.89 -2.47
CA VAL A 114 1.57 4.25 -3.60
C VAL A 114 0.20 4.86 -3.77
N THR A 115 -0.10 5.40 -4.95
CA THR A 115 -1.42 5.93 -5.30
C THR A 115 -1.97 5.25 -6.54
N LYS A 116 -3.22 5.55 -6.85
CA LYS A 116 -3.84 5.28 -8.14
C LYS A 116 -3.78 6.53 -9.02
N ASP A 117 -3.98 6.33 -10.33
CA ASP A 117 -3.94 7.44 -11.29
C ASP A 117 -5.08 8.44 -11.08
N ASN A 118 -6.28 7.92 -10.82
CA ASN A 118 -7.49 8.72 -10.80
C ASN A 118 -8.36 8.39 -9.59
N PRO A 119 -9.08 9.38 -9.05
CA PRO A 119 -10.22 9.13 -8.19
C PRO A 119 -11.30 8.32 -8.91
N TYR A 120 -12.05 7.52 -8.20
CA TYR A 120 -13.10 6.71 -8.77
C TYR A 120 -14.42 6.88 -8.01
N LYS A 121 -15.53 6.71 -8.72
CA LYS A 121 -16.87 6.84 -8.13
C LYS A 121 -17.15 5.67 -7.19
N LYS A 122 -17.72 5.98 -6.02
CA LYS A 122 -18.11 5.01 -4.99
C LYS A 122 -19.36 5.47 -4.29
N LYS A 123 -20.20 4.53 -3.85
CA LYS A 123 -21.35 4.83 -2.98
C LYS A 123 -20.88 4.92 -1.53
N TYR A 124 -21.26 5.98 -0.83
CA TYR A 124 -21.01 6.22 0.57
C TYR A 124 -22.21 6.93 1.21
N ASN A 125 -22.79 6.33 2.26
CA ASN A 125 -23.99 6.85 2.93
C ASN A 125 -25.10 7.27 1.94
N ASP A 126 -25.42 6.36 1.00
CA ASP A 126 -26.41 6.53 -0.08
C ASP A 126 -26.13 7.65 -1.09
N LYS A 127 -24.99 8.30 -1.00
CA LYS A 127 -24.54 9.31 -1.96
C LYS A 127 -23.44 8.76 -2.85
N ILE A 128 -23.36 9.23 -4.08
CA ILE A 128 -22.20 8.98 -4.94
C ILE A 128 -21.13 9.98 -4.55
N CYS A 129 -19.95 9.49 -4.26
CA CYS A 129 -18.75 10.27 -3.96
C CYS A 129 -17.58 9.81 -4.81
N PHE A 130 -16.52 10.60 -4.83
CA PHE A 130 -15.23 10.21 -5.36
C PHE A 130 -14.36 9.66 -4.25
N ALA A 131 -13.76 8.49 -4.46
CA ALA A 131 -12.78 7.89 -3.58
C ALA A 131 -11.38 8.07 -4.16
N SER A 132 -10.47 8.54 -3.35
CA SER A 132 -9.05 8.68 -3.65
C SER A 132 -8.25 8.39 -2.39
N GLY A 133 -6.97 8.08 -2.53
CA GLY A 133 -6.13 7.85 -1.38
C GLY A 133 -4.78 7.26 -1.76
N CYS A 134 -4.05 6.85 -0.74
CA CYS A 134 -2.73 6.27 -0.93
C CYS A 134 -2.45 5.17 0.09
N HIS A 135 -1.53 4.28 -0.25
CA HIS A 135 -0.90 3.38 0.71
C HIS A 135 0.49 3.91 1.04
N ILE A 136 0.79 4.07 2.31
CA ILE A 136 2.11 4.46 2.81
C ILE A 136 2.78 3.22 3.39
N TYR A 137 4.00 2.93 2.93
CA TYR A 137 4.82 1.82 3.39
C TYR A 137 6.10 2.36 4.02
N PHE A 138 6.29 2.13 5.32
CA PHE A 138 7.52 2.48 6.01
C PHE A 138 8.55 1.37 5.88
N MET A 139 9.64 1.68 5.18
CA MET A 139 10.64 0.69 4.79
C MET A 139 11.49 0.26 5.98
N LEU A 140 11.76 -1.06 6.05
CA LEU A 140 12.64 -1.68 7.06
C LEU A 140 12.20 -1.48 8.52
N VAL A 141 11.06 -0.85 8.75
CA VAL A 141 10.49 -0.62 10.08
C VAL A 141 9.63 -1.81 10.48
N ARG A 142 9.93 -2.40 11.61
CA ARG A 142 9.12 -3.41 12.26
C ARG A 142 8.81 -2.97 13.67
N ILE A 143 7.56 -2.90 13.99
CA ILE A 143 7.08 -2.38 15.25
C ILE A 143 6.06 -3.32 15.90
N PRO A 144 5.98 -3.34 17.22
CA PRO A 144 4.93 -4.07 17.92
C PRO A 144 3.55 -3.49 17.59
N LEU A 145 2.52 -4.32 17.72
CA LEU A 145 1.13 -3.94 17.42
C LEU A 145 0.68 -2.70 18.20
N SER A 146 1.13 -2.55 19.45
CA SER A 146 0.83 -1.38 20.28
C SER A 146 1.35 -0.08 19.65
N LEU A 147 2.57 -0.09 19.13
CA LEU A 147 3.15 1.08 18.47
C LEU A 147 2.48 1.33 17.12
N ALA A 148 2.16 0.27 16.37
CA ALA A 148 1.40 0.43 15.12
C ALA A 148 0.03 1.08 15.37
N LYS A 149 -0.66 0.69 16.45
CA LYS A 149 -1.92 1.31 16.86
C LYS A 149 -1.73 2.79 17.22
N HIS A 150 -0.69 3.11 18.02
CA HIS A 150 -0.37 4.50 18.34
C HIS A 150 -0.13 5.34 17.08
N MET A 151 0.64 4.83 16.12
CA MET A 151 0.90 5.53 14.86
C MET A 151 -0.37 5.79 14.04
N LEU A 152 -1.32 4.86 14.08
CA LEU A 152 -2.63 5.07 13.42
C LEU A 152 -3.47 6.11 14.14
N ASP A 153 -3.56 6.03 15.48
CA ASP A 153 -4.29 7.01 16.28
C ASP A 153 -3.68 8.42 16.11
N TYR A 154 -2.34 8.52 16.04
CA TYR A 154 -1.65 9.76 15.70
C TYR A 154 -2.01 10.23 14.28
N GLY A 155 -1.99 9.34 13.28
CA GLY A 155 -2.40 9.65 11.91
C GLY A 155 -3.85 10.16 11.85
N VAL A 156 -4.78 9.53 12.56
CA VAL A 156 -6.18 10.00 12.68
C VAL A 156 -6.26 11.41 13.24
N SER A 157 -5.48 11.72 14.28
CA SER A 157 -5.49 13.05 14.92
C SER A 157 -4.92 14.14 14.03
N ARG A 158 -4.04 13.79 13.08
CA ARG A 158 -3.31 14.75 12.23
C ARG A 158 -3.83 14.86 10.79
N CYS A 159 -4.60 13.89 10.30
CA CYS A 159 -4.92 13.79 8.87
C CYS A 159 -5.65 15.03 8.31
N LEU A 160 -6.53 15.65 9.08
CA LEU A 160 -7.26 16.85 8.62
C LEU A 160 -6.36 18.06 8.41
N GLU A 161 -5.18 18.15 9.05
CA GLU A 161 -4.23 19.23 8.79
C GLU A 161 -3.72 19.22 7.34
N TYR A 162 -3.75 18.07 6.70
CA TYR A 162 -3.26 17.84 5.34
C TYR A 162 -4.37 17.68 4.31
N TYR A 163 -5.53 17.17 4.72
CA TYR A 163 -6.60 16.77 3.80
C TYR A 163 -7.85 17.63 3.87
N ASN A 164 -8.02 18.50 4.88
CA ASN A 164 -9.21 19.33 5.03
C ASN A 164 -9.49 20.24 3.81
N GLN A 165 -8.45 20.68 3.12
CA GLN A 165 -8.58 21.49 1.89
C GLN A 165 -9.33 20.78 0.75
N TYR A 166 -9.47 19.45 0.80
CA TYR A 166 -10.21 18.65 -0.19
C TYR A 166 -11.66 18.37 0.24
N ASN A 167 -12.11 18.95 1.35
CA ASN A 167 -13.45 18.78 1.89
C ASN A 167 -13.87 17.31 2.01
N PRO A 168 -13.14 16.46 2.74
CA PRO A 168 -13.51 15.07 2.93
C PRO A 168 -14.86 14.96 3.62
N ILE A 169 -15.68 14.01 3.16
CA ILE A 169 -17.01 13.72 3.74
C ILE A 169 -16.98 12.53 4.71
N ASN A 170 -15.87 11.85 4.81
CA ASN A 170 -15.67 10.75 5.76
C ASN A 170 -14.87 11.22 6.97
N GLU A 171 -15.14 10.55 8.10
CA GLU A 171 -14.51 10.87 9.37
C GLU A 171 -12.99 10.58 9.36
N PRO A 172 -12.17 11.28 10.16
CA PRO A 172 -10.73 11.05 10.27
C PRO A 172 -10.34 9.57 10.46
N SER A 173 -11.09 8.83 11.26
CA SER A 173 -10.88 7.40 11.52
C SER A 173 -11.23 6.49 10.32
N GLU A 174 -11.90 7.03 9.32
CA GLU A 174 -12.16 6.37 8.04
C GLU A 174 -11.21 6.87 6.95
N ILE A 175 -10.64 8.08 7.09
CA ILE A 175 -9.56 8.57 6.22
C ILE A 175 -8.30 7.73 6.47
N VAL A 176 -7.92 7.55 7.73
CA VAL A 176 -6.82 6.66 8.13
C VAL A 176 -7.41 5.32 8.54
N ASP A 177 -7.32 4.30 7.67
CA ASP A 177 -7.91 2.98 7.96
C ASP A 177 -7.18 2.27 9.10
N SER A 178 -7.76 2.38 10.29
CA SER A 178 -7.22 1.76 11.52
C SER A 178 -7.37 0.23 11.58
N ARG A 179 -7.99 -0.40 10.57
CA ARG A 179 -8.26 -1.85 10.56
C ARG A 179 -7.07 -2.68 10.09
N ILE A 180 -6.12 -2.09 9.37
CA ILE A 180 -4.98 -2.83 8.78
C ILE A 180 -4.17 -3.59 9.84
N PRO A 181 -3.76 -3.02 10.98
CA PRO A 181 -3.00 -3.76 11.99
C PRO A 181 -3.84 -4.72 12.82
N LYS A 182 -5.17 -4.51 12.89
CA LYS A 182 -6.05 -5.26 13.79
C LYS A 182 -6.56 -6.56 13.20
N ARG A 183 -6.48 -6.72 11.88
CA ARG A 183 -7.03 -7.88 11.17
C ARG A 183 -6.06 -8.30 10.09
N SER A 184 -6.13 -9.54 9.70
CA SER A 184 -5.49 -10.10 8.50
C SER A 184 -5.99 -9.47 7.19
N ASN A 185 -6.40 -8.21 7.23
CA ASN A 185 -6.68 -7.43 6.04
C ASN A 185 -5.36 -7.09 5.39
N GLY A 186 -5.24 -7.30 4.10
CA GLY A 186 -4.05 -6.98 3.34
C GLY A 186 -4.23 -5.73 2.51
N LEU A 187 -3.14 -5.25 1.96
CA LEU A 187 -3.12 -4.21 0.94
C LEU A 187 -2.96 -4.84 -0.45
N CYS A 188 -3.61 -4.23 -1.43
CA CYS A 188 -3.39 -4.62 -2.82
C CYS A 188 -1.91 -4.45 -3.18
N LEU A 189 -1.37 -5.42 -3.93
CA LEU A 189 -0.01 -5.34 -4.42
C LEU A 189 0.16 -4.13 -5.35
N ILE A 190 1.38 -3.61 -5.38
CA ILE A 190 1.80 -2.59 -6.33
C ILE A 190 1.58 -3.10 -7.76
N ALA A 191 1.17 -2.22 -8.66
CA ALA A 191 0.74 -2.51 -10.03
C ALA A 191 -0.56 -3.33 -10.16
N SER A 192 -1.23 -3.69 -9.06
CA SER A 192 -2.54 -4.36 -9.07
C SER A 192 -3.67 -3.37 -9.31
N PHE A 193 -4.78 -3.85 -9.90
CA PHE A 193 -6.09 -3.20 -9.87
C PHE A 193 -6.91 -3.74 -8.70
N LYS A 194 -7.72 -2.91 -8.09
CA LYS A 194 -8.68 -3.35 -7.06
C LYS A 194 -9.95 -3.94 -7.70
N GLY A 195 -10.32 -3.44 -8.86
CA GLY A 195 -11.47 -3.84 -9.63
C GLY A 195 -11.60 -2.99 -10.89
N PRO A 196 -12.55 -3.32 -11.79
CA PRO A 196 -12.91 -2.45 -12.89
C PRO A 196 -13.31 -1.07 -12.35
N GLU A 197 -13.00 -0.01 -13.09
CA GLU A 197 -13.34 1.37 -12.71
C GLU A 197 -12.83 1.81 -11.34
N SER A 198 -11.81 1.15 -10.80
CA SER A 198 -11.27 1.45 -9.46
C SER A 198 -10.19 2.53 -9.43
N GLY A 199 -10.09 3.36 -10.46
CA GLY A 199 -9.16 4.49 -10.53
C GLY A 199 -7.77 4.14 -11.05
N GLY A 200 -7.57 2.95 -11.61
CA GLY A 200 -6.30 2.52 -12.18
C GLY A 200 -5.48 1.58 -11.28
N GLN A 201 -4.24 1.37 -11.67
CA GLN A 201 -3.28 0.55 -10.94
C GLN A 201 -2.68 1.29 -9.75
N TYR A 202 -2.31 0.54 -8.73
CA TYR A 202 -1.50 1.05 -7.62
C TYR A 202 -0.05 1.24 -8.06
N GLN A 203 0.43 2.49 -8.07
CA GLN A 203 1.77 2.84 -8.54
C GLN A 203 2.54 3.59 -7.47
N ILE A 204 3.85 3.31 -7.35
CA ILE A 204 4.72 4.14 -6.51
C ILE A 204 4.81 5.52 -7.16
N ARG A 205 4.52 6.54 -6.38
CA ARG A 205 4.61 7.94 -6.80
C ARG A 205 5.68 8.71 -6.07
N ILE A 206 6.01 8.28 -4.86
CA ILE A 206 7.05 8.93 -4.06
C ILE A 206 7.89 7.85 -3.39
N ILE A 207 9.19 8.00 -3.45
CA ILE A 207 10.16 7.29 -2.64
C ILE A 207 10.84 8.36 -1.80
N GLY A 208 10.83 8.21 -0.48
CA GLY A 208 11.34 9.24 0.40
C GLY A 208 12.06 8.72 1.64
N LYS A 209 12.76 9.65 2.26
CA LYS A 209 13.39 9.49 3.56
C LYS A 209 13.20 10.77 4.35
N THR A 210 12.75 10.64 5.57
CA THR A 210 12.65 11.75 6.52
C THR A 210 13.62 11.50 7.68
N PHE A 211 14.44 12.47 7.99
CA PHE A 211 15.39 12.43 9.09
C PHE A 211 14.75 12.93 10.39
N ALA A 212 15.29 12.50 11.52
CA ALA A 212 14.78 12.92 12.84
C ALA A 212 14.88 14.43 13.08
N ASP A 213 15.79 15.12 12.38
CA ASP A 213 15.94 16.57 12.40
C ASP A 213 14.94 17.32 11.47
N GLY A 214 14.05 16.61 10.81
CA GLY A 214 13.04 17.15 9.91
C GLY A 214 13.50 17.36 8.45
N ARG A 215 14.76 17.06 8.11
CA ARG A 215 15.20 17.06 6.71
C ARG A 215 14.46 15.97 5.94
N VAL A 216 14.22 16.22 4.67
CA VAL A 216 13.50 15.32 3.76
C VAL A 216 14.27 15.15 2.47
N GLU A 217 14.38 13.92 2.01
CA GLU A 217 14.85 13.54 0.70
C GLU A 217 13.73 12.78 0.00
N GLU A 218 13.22 13.29 -1.12
CA GLU A 218 12.13 12.65 -1.87
C GLU A 218 12.41 12.63 -3.36
N GLN A 219 12.04 11.52 -3.99
CA GLN A 219 11.99 11.35 -5.44
C GLN A 219 10.54 11.11 -5.85
N PHE A 220 10.03 11.96 -6.73
CA PHE A 220 8.74 11.75 -7.38
C PHE A 220 8.93 10.86 -8.60
N VAL A 221 8.20 9.74 -8.63
CA VAL A 221 8.28 8.74 -9.70
C VAL A 221 7.17 9.01 -10.72
N GLN A 222 7.56 9.25 -11.97
CA GLN A 222 6.62 9.43 -13.07
C GLN A 222 6.01 8.08 -13.46
N LYS A 223 4.81 8.11 -14.05
CA LYS A 223 4.07 6.92 -14.43
C LYS A 223 4.87 6.02 -15.38
N ASP A 224 5.42 6.61 -16.42
CA ASP A 224 6.15 5.86 -17.44
C ASP A 224 7.45 5.28 -16.87
N GLU A 225 8.18 6.06 -16.06
CA GLU A 225 9.35 5.61 -15.33
C GLU A 225 9.03 4.44 -14.38
N PHE A 226 7.86 4.46 -13.71
CA PHE A 226 7.44 3.36 -12.86
C PHE A 226 7.29 2.06 -13.63
N PHE A 227 6.64 2.08 -14.80
CA PHE A 227 6.41 0.87 -15.60
C PHE A 227 7.67 0.39 -16.34
N GLU A 228 8.49 1.30 -16.86
CA GLU A 228 9.77 0.96 -17.52
C GLU A 228 10.73 0.27 -16.54
N ASN A 229 10.77 0.71 -15.30
CA ASN A 229 11.63 0.15 -14.26
C ASN A 229 10.94 -0.91 -13.38
N LEU A 230 9.68 -1.27 -13.70
CA LEU A 230 8.90 -2.16 -12.85
C LEU A 230 9.56 -3.53 -12.60
N PRO A 231 10.17 -4.23 -13.58
CA PRO A 231 10.89 -5.48 -13.32
C PRO A 231 12.04 -5.30 -12.33
N GLN A 232 12.83 -4.24 -12.49
CA GLN A 232 13.95 -3.90 -11.61
C GLN A 232 13.47 -3.33 -10.27
N ASN A 233 12.37 -2.56 -10.27
CA ASN A 233 11.76 -2.02 -9.07
C ASN A 233 11.02 -3.08 -8.28
N ILE A 234 10.39 -4.06 -8.92
CA ILE A 234 9.83 -5.23 -8.22
C ILE A 234 10.96 -6.11 -7.70
N GLU A 235 12.08 -6.23 -8.39
CA GLU A 235 13.26 -6.90 -7.86
C GLU A 235 13.86 -6.12 -6.68
N LYS A 236 14.01 -4.81 -6.79
CA LYS A 236 14.38 -3.91 -5.68
C LYS A 236 13.30 -3.82 -4.61
N LEU A 237 12.03 -3.77 -4.99
CA LEU A 237 10.87 -3.80 -4.10
C LEU A 237 10.61 -5.21 -3.57
N GLY A 238 10.89 -6.26 -4.36
CA GLY A 238 10.94 -7.63 -3.91
C GLY A 238 12.02 -7.83 -2.85
N LEU A 239 13.19 -7.23 -3.02
CA LEU A 239 14.20 -7.16 -1.98
C LEU A 239 13.74 -6.29 -0.79
N THR A 240 12.98 -5.25 -1.04
CA THR A 240 12.41 -4.36 -0.02
C THR A 240 11.16 -4.99 0.58
N ILE A 241 10.29 -5.60 -0.21
CA ILE A 241 9.18 -6.43 0.26
C ILE A 241 9.72 -7.69 0.97
N ARG A 242 10.81 -8.31 0.53
CA ARG A 242 11.52 -9.37 1.26
C ARG A 242 12.05 -8.91 2.62
N LYS A 243 12.52 -7.67 2.72
CA LYS A 243 12.91 -7.08 3.99
C LYS A 243 11.73 -6.61 4.80
N PHE A 244 10.59 -6.25 4.15
CA PHE A 244 9.34 -5.89 4.80
C PHE A 244 8.61 -7.10 5.37
N PHE A 245 8.63 -8.21 4.65
CA PHE A 245 8.01 -9.44 5.09
C PHE A 245 9.11 -10.39 5.55
N PRO A 246 9.36 -10.47 6.86
CA PRO A 246 10.44 -11.28 7.39
C PRO A 246 10.35 -12.70 6.85
N ARG A 247 11.52 -13.31 6.75
CA ARG A 247 11.59 -14.75 6.83
C ARG A 247 10.74 -15.18 8.02
N LEU A 248 9.62 -15.79 7.74
CA LEU A 248 8.88 -16.59 8.71
C LEU A 248 9.74 -17.78 9.06
#